data_6e0cbf9f700ee903683d17dac270429a
#
_entry.id   6e0cbf9f700ee903683d17dac270429a
#
_cell.length_a   1.000
_cell.length_b   1.000
_cell.length_c   1.000
_cell.angle_alpha   90.00
_cell.angle_beta   90.00
_cell.angle_gamma   90.00
#
_symmetry.space_group_name_H-M   'P 1'
#
loop_
_entity.id
_entity.type
_entity.pdbx_description
1 polymer ?
#
loop_
_entity_poly.entity_id
_entity_poly.type
_entity_poly.pdbx_seq_one_letter_code
_entity_poly.pdbx_strand_id
1 'polypeptide(L)'
;MSENKNHWYDGIFYDKFVAPNQDKLFTQIKNLIEPRSKVIDVGCGTGRFSFTVSDKCESVLGIDLSERNINRANLLLLKNPQSNLSFKHTSVNELISNGEQHFDYAVLTYVIHEVNPEERIPLLKEISKITDRIIIGDYLVPQPKGFWKLLNEAVEFAAGSEHYRNYKNFVSDGGITGIAGTAGLKIAKEIKNRPQTSHLVILSANK
;
A
#
# COMPACT_ATOMS: atom_id res chain seq x y z
N MET A 1 -16.58 10.85 10.26
CA MET A 1 -17.44 9.75 9.75
C MET A 1 -17.20 9.65 8.25
N SER A 2 -16.32 8.75 7.80
CA SER A 2 -16.12 8.53 6.36
C SER A 2 -17.30 7.74 5.83
N GLU A 3 -18.04 8.33 4.91
CA GLU A 3 -19.15 7.68 4.22
C GLU A 3 -18.64 6.41 3.50
N ASN A 4 -19.39 5.34 3.68
CA ASN A 4 -19.20 4.03 3.08
C ASN A 4 -19.39 4.15 1.55
N LYS A 5 -18.32 4.53 0.81
CA LYS A 5 -18.38 4.69 -0.65
C LYS A 5 -18.27 3.32 -1.31
N ASN A 6 -19.33 2.92 -2.02
CA ASN A 6 -19.32 1.78 -2.95
C ASN A 6 -18.30 2.10 -4.07
N HIS A 7 -17.12 1.52 -3.99
CA HIS A 7 -16.13 1.65 -5.05
C HIS A 7 -16.46 0.68 -6.19
N TRP A 8 -16.53 1.21 -7.42
CA TRP A 8 -16.79 0.48 -8.66
C TRP A 8 -15.68 -0.54 -9.04
N TYR A 9 -14.61 -0.61 -8.23
CA TYR A 9 -13.48 -1.56 -8.39
C TYR A 9 -13.85 -3.03 -8.28
N ASP A 10 -15.08 -3.36 -7.92
CA ASP A 10 -15.56 -4.74 -7.74
C ASP A 10 -15.96 -5.42 -9.08
N GLY A 11 -15.34 -5.05 -10.21
CA GLY A 11 -15.76 -5.53 -11.53
C GLY A 11 -14.67 -6.15 -12.38
N ILE A 12 -15.11 -6.82 -13.46
CA ILE A 12 -14.30 -7.51 -14.49
C ILE A 12 -13.15 -6.63 -15.03
N PHE A 13 -13.31 -5.31 -15.05
CA PHE A 13 -12.28 -4.36 -15.49
C PHE A 13 -11.07 -4.36 -14.53
N TYR A 14 -11.32 -4.31 -13.23
CA TYR A 14 -10.27 -4.38 -12.21
C TYR A 14 -9.49 -5.70 -12.31
N ASP A 15 -10.21 -6.83 -12.38
CA ASP A 15 -9.60 -8.15 -12.45
C ASP A 15 -8.76 -8.36 -13.72
N LYS A 16 -9.17 -7.75 -14.83
CA LYS A 16 -8.52 -7.97 -16.14
C LYS A 16 -7.36 -7.01 -16.42
N PHE A 17 -7.41 -5.78 -15.92
CA PHE A 17 -6.44 -4.73 -16.26
C PHE A 17 -5.60 -4.24 -15.09
N VAL A 18 -6.13 -4.23 -13.88
CA VAL A 18 -5.43 -3.74 -12.68
C VAL A 18 -4.76 -4.87 -11.92
N ALA A 19 -5.49 -5.94 -11.67
CA ALA A 19 -5.02 -7.09 -10.89
C ALA A 19 -3.71 -7.72 -11.41
N PRO A 20 -3.50 -7.98 -12.73
CA PRO A 20 -2.26 -8.60 -13.21
C PRO A 20 -1.01 -7.73 -12.98
N ASN A 21 -1.16 -6.39 -13.05
CA ASN A 21 -0.07 -5.48 -12.76
C ASN A 21 0.26 -5.45 -11.26
N GLN A 22 -0.76 -5.57 -10.41
CA GLN A 22 -0.58 -5.69 -8.96
C GLN A 22 0.10 -7.01 -8.58
N ASP A 23 -0.27 -8.14 -9.18
CA ASP A 23 0.33 -9.44 -8.88
C ASP A 23 1.83 -9.47 -9.16
N LYS A 24 2.27 -8.81 -10.24
CA LYS A 24 3.68 -8.61 -10.53
C LYS A 24 4.38 -7.80 -9.44
N LEU A 25 3.76 -6.70 -9.01
CA LEU A 25 4.25 -5.86 -7.93
C LEU A 25 4.35 -6.66 -6.62
N PHE A 26 3.32 -7.41 -6.27
CA PHE A 26 3.29 -8.26 -5.07
C PHE A 26 4.40 -9.31 -5.07
N THR A 27 4.63 -9.97 -6.20
CA THR A 27 5.73 -10.92 -6.36
C THR A 27 7.10 -10.25 -6.18
N GLN A 28 7.28 -9.06 -6.71
CA GLN A 28 8.53 -8.30 -6.52
C GLN A 28 8.74 -7.93 -5.05
N ILE A 29 7.70 -7.45 -4.35
CA ILE A 29 7.77 -7.12 -2.92
C ILE A 29 8.08 -8.38 -2.12
N LYS A 30 7.38 -9.49 -2.38
CA LYS A 30 7.63 -10.78 -1.72
C LYS A 30 9.10 -11.22 -1.85
N ASN A 31 9.73 -10.98 -3.00
CA ASN A 31 11.14 -11.31 -3.20
C ASN A 31 12.09 -10.42 -2.39
N LEU A 32 11.70 -9.19 -2.06
CA LEU A 32 12.48 -8.24 -1.26
C LEU A 32 12.38 -8.50 0.25
N ILE A 33 11.28 -9.08 0.71
CA ILE A 33 11.07 -9.43 2.12
C ILE A 33 11.93 -10.64 2.47
N GLU A 34 12.64 -10.58 3.58
CA GLU A 34 13.43 -11.69 4.11
C GLU A 34 12.50 -12.80 4.65
N PRO A 35 12.87 -14.09 4.51
CA PRO A 35 12.07 -15.17 5.08
C PRO A 35 11.91 -15.03 6.60
N ARG A 36 10.75 -15.44 7.12
CA ARG A 36 10.42 -15.41 8.56
C ARG A 36 10.36 -14.00 9.16
N SER A 37 10.14 -12.98 8.34
CA SER A 37 9.92 -11.60 8.81
C SER A 37 8.50 -11.41 9.32
N LYS A 38 8.34 -10.46 10.25
CA LYS A 38 7.05 -9.92 10.68
C LYS A 38 6.68 -8.75 9.78
N VAL A 39 5.53 -8.84 9.11
CA VAL A 39 5.10 -7.87 8.10
C VAL A 39 3.79 -7.23 8.50
N ILE A 40 3.70 -5.91 8.37
CA ILE A 40 2.43 -5.18 8.41
C ILE A 40 2.09 -4.67 7.00
N ASP A 41 0.88 -5.00 6.52
CA ASP A 41 0.30 -4.55 5.24
C ASP A 41 -0.67 -3.40 5.54
N VAL A 42 -0.25 -2.17 5.28
CA VAL A 42 -1.01 -0.95 5.60
C VAL A 42 -1.86 -0.54 4.41
N GLY A 43 -3.18 -0.46 4.60
CA GLY A 43 -4.16 -0.31 3.52
C GLY A 43 -4.30 -1.63 2.74
N CYS A 44 -4.42 -2.74 3.46
CA CYS A 44 -4.39 -4.08 2.87
C CYS A 44 -5.59 -4.41 1.96
N GLY A 45 -6.63 -3.57 1.95
CA GLY A 45 -7.86 -3.83 1.22
C GLY A 45 -8.46 -5.19 1.61
N THR A 46 -8.73 -6.02 0.62
CA THR A 46 -9.26 -7.38 0.82
C THR A 46 -8.18 -8.44 1.12
N GLY A 47 -6.93 -8.01 1.38
CA GLY A 47 -5.83 -8.85 1.80
C GLY A 47 -5.03 -9.53 0.68
N ARG A 48 -5.19 -9.15 -0.59
CA ARG A 48 -4.53 -9.83 -1.73
C ARG A 48 -3.01 -9.92 -1.56
N PHE A 49 -2.35 -8.83 -1.18
CA PHE A 49 -0.91 -8.84 -0.93
C PHE A 49 -0.58 -9.68 0.31
N SER A 50 -1.32 -9.48 1.41
CA SER A 50 -1.13 -10.22 2.66
C SER A 50 -1.17 -11.73 2.44
N PHE A 51 -2.15 -12.25 1.67
CA PHE A 51 -2.21 -13.67 1.29
C PHE A 51 -1.02 -14.10 0.43
N THR A 52 -0.54 -13.23 -0.47
CA THR A 52 0.58 -13.55 -1.37
C THR A 52 1.90 -13.73 -0.62
N VAL A 53 2.11 -12.99 0.47
CA VAL A 53 3.40 -12.95 1.18
C VAL A 53 3.45 -13.88 2.39
N SER A 54 2.30 -14.29 2.92
CA SER A 54 2.18 -15.02 4.19
C SER A 54 2.98 -16.33 4.27
N ASP A 55 3.09 -17.09 3.16
CA ASP A 55 3.86 -18.34 3.10
C ASP A 55 5.38 -18.15 3.34
N LYS A 56 5.89 -16.92 3.22
CA LYS A 56 7.30 -16.56 3.44
C LYS A 56 7.56 -15.96 4.82
N CYS A 57 6.53 -15.41 5.47
CA CYS A 57 6.63 -14.61 6.68
C CYS A 57 6.42 -15.41 7.96
N GLU A 58 6.99 -14.94 9.08
CA GLU A 58 6.64 -15.43 10.42
C GLU A 58 5.20 -15.05 10.75
N SER A 59 4.85 -13.78 10.52
CA SER A 59 3.49 -13.27 10.68
C SER A 59 3.20 -12.13 9.71
N VAL A 60 1.93 -12.01 9.33
CA VAL A 60 1.42 -10.91 8.52
C VAL A 60 0.18 -10.33 9.20
N LEU A 61 0.20 -9.03 9.45
CA LEU A 61 -0.94 -8.25 9.91
C LEU A 61 -1.39 -7.30 8.79
N GLY A 62 -2.56 -7.53 8.21
CA GLY A 62 -3.21 -6.57 7.31
C GLY A 62 -4.07 -5.59 8.10
N ILE A 63 -3.93 -4.30 7.83
CA ILE A 63 -4.78 -3.26 8.40
C ILE A 63 -5.39 -2.39 7.32
N ASP A 64 -6.63 -1.97 7.51
CA ASP A 64 -7.36 -1.09 6.61
C ASP A 64 -8.38 -0.25 7.39
N LEU A 65 -8.65 0.98 6.94
CA LEU A 65 -9.64 1.86 7.51
C LEU A 65 -11.07 1.54 7.03
N SER A 66 -11.22 0.67 6.04
CA SER A 66 -12.51 0.18 5.55
C SER A 66 -12.90 -1.10 6.26
N GLU A 67 -13.89 -1.03 7.14
CA GLU A 67 -14.49 -2.18 7.79
C GLU A 67 -15.00 -3.22 6.77
N ARG A 68 -15.56 -2.76 5.64
CA ARG A 68 -16.02 -3.62 4.54
C ARG A 68 -14.88 -4.45 3.95
N ASN A 69 -13.72 -3.83 3.71
CA ASN A 69 -12.55 -4.51 3.19
C ASN A 69 -12.05 -5.57 4.18
N ILE A 70 -11.94 -5.21 5.45
CA ILE A 70 -11.50 -6.13 6.51
C ILE A 70 -12.48 -7.29 6.69
N ASN A 71 -13.77 -7.03 6.67
CA ASN A 71 -14.78 -8.10 6.71
C ASN A 71 -14.62 -9.06 5.52
N ARG A 72 -14.35 -8.53 4.33
CA ARG A 72 -14.08 -9.36 3.14
C ARG A 72 -12.78 -10.16 3.27
N ALA A 73 -11.71 -9.54 3.75
CA ALA A 73 -10.43 -10.21 4.00
C ALA A 73 -10.58 -11.36 5.00
N ASN A 74 -11.30 -11.15 6.10
CA ASN A 74 -11.58 -12.19 7.10
C ASN A 74 -12.44 -13.32 6.53
N LEU A 75 -13.43 -13.04 5.68
CA LEU A 75 -14.20 -14.07 4.99
C LEU A 75 -13.34 -14.91 4.04
N LEU A 76 -12.36 -14.29 3.38
CA LEU A 76 -11.40 -15.02 2.53
C LEU A 76 -10.44 -15.86 3.38
N LEU A 77 -10.01 -15.35 4.53
CA LEU A 77 -9.16 -16.10 5.47
C LEU A 77 -9.87 -17.31 6.05
N LEU A 78 -11.17 -17.22 6.34
CA LEU A 78 -11.97 -18.38 6.76
C LEU A 78 -12.05 -19.46 5.68
N LYS A 79 -12.06 -19.08 4.40
CA LYS A 79 -12.09 -20.03 3.26
C LYS A 79 -10.71 -20.63 2.96
N ASN A 80 -9.65 -19.89 3.20
CA ASN A 80 -8.26 -20.27 2.96
C ASN A 80 -7.44 -19.99 4.24
N PRO A 81 -7.56 -20.82 5.29
CA PRO A 81 -6.95 -20.57 6.57
C PRO A 81 -5.42 -20.52 6.51
N GLN A 82 -4.85 -19.50 7.14
CA GLN A 82 -3.41 -19.32 7.33
C GLN A 82 -3.17 -18.85 8.76
N SER A 83 -2.47 -19.65 9.54
CA SER A 83 -2.30 -19.45 10.99
C SER A 83 -1.47 -18.21 11.35
N ASN A 84 -0.66 -17.72 10.41
CA ASN A 84 0.24 -16.59 10.59
C ASN A 84 -0.28 -15.30 9.94
N LEU A 85 -1.53 -15.29 9.46
CA LEU A 85 -2.18 -14.13 8.80
C LEU A 85 -3.37 -13.65 9.62
N SER A 86 -3.48 -12.35 9.82
CA SER A 86 -4.61 -11.71 10.50
C SER A 86 -4.95 -10.37 9.87
N PHE A 87 -6.21 -9.91 10.04
CA PHE A 87 -6.70 -8.65 9.55
C PHE A 87 -7.40 -7.87 10.65
N LYS A 88 -7.10 -6.55 10.74
CA LYS A 88 -7.72 -5.65 11.72
C LYS A 88 -8.24 -4.38 11.05
N HIS A 89 -9.45 -3.97 11.41
CA HIS A 89 -10.01 -2.66 11.09
C HIS A 89 -9.43 -1.65 12.09
N THR A 90 -8.36 -0.96 11.71
CA THR A 90 -7.63 -0.03 12.59
C THR A 90 -6.68 0.84 11.77
N SER A 91 -6.22 1.93 12.39
CA SER A 91 -5.14 2.78 11.89
C SER A 91 -3.78 2.40 12.50
N VAL A 92 -2.69 2.88 11.88
CA VAL A 92 -1.33 2.73 12.44
C VAL A 92 -1.22 3.39 13.81
N ASN A 93 -1.84 4.55 13.99
CA ASN A 93 -1.79 5.30 15.25
C ASN A 93 -2.50 4.55 16.39
N GLU A 94 -3.63 3.91 16.11
CA GLU A 94 -4.33 3.04 17.08
C GLU A 94 -3.48 1.83 17.46
N LEU A 95 -2.77 1.20 16.52
CA LEU A 95 -1.84 0.10 16.81
C LEU A 95 -0.74 0.54 17.77
N ILE A 96 -0.12 1.69 17.51
CA ILE A 96 0.93 2.27 18.36
C ILE A 96 0.37 2.52 19.77
N SER A 97 -0.82 3.11 19.87
CA SER A 97 -1.48 3.42 21.13
C SER A 97 -1.82 2.17 21.96
N ASN A 98 -2.11 1.06 21.28
CA ASN A 98 -2.41 -0.24 21.90
C ASN A 98 -1.16 -1.07 22.25
N GLY A 99 0.05 -0.53 22.01
CA GLY A 99 1.32 -1.22 22.32
C GLY A 99 1.63 -2.39 21.39
N GLU A 100 1.19 -2.33 20.14
CA GLU A 100 1.46 -3.40 19.15
C GLU A 100 2.97 -3.58 18.90
N GLN A 101 3.31 -4.79 18.50
CA GLN A 101 4.70 -5.23 18.32
C GLN A 101 5.39 -4.52 17.16
N HIS A 102 6.71 -4.51 17.20
CA HIS A 102 7.56 -4.05 16.10
C HIS A 102 7.54 -5.04 14.94
N PHE A 103 7.55 -4.51 13.71
CA PHE A 103 7.58 -5.28 12.46
C PHE A 103 8.91 -5.08 11.74
N ASP A 104 9.38 -6.11 11.03
CA ASP A 104 10.58 -5.98 10.18
C ASP A 104 10.29 -5.15 8.93
N TYR A 105 9.07 -5.28 8.40
CA TYR A 105 8.62 -4.55 7.20
C TYR A 105 7.21 -4.02 7.36
N ALA A 106 7.02 -2.77 6.96
CA ALA A 106 5.71 -2.25 6.59
C ALA A 106 5.61 -2.19 5.06
N VAL A 107 4.48 -2.59 4.50
CA VAL A 107 4.21 -2.57 3.07
C VAL A 107 2.98 -1.71 2.81
N LEU A 108 3.06 -0.83 1.81
CA LEU A 108 1.95 -0.05 1.28
C LEU A 108 1.88 -0.27 -0.24
N THR A 109 0.78 -0.80 -0.74
CA THR A 109 0.62 -1.04 -2.18
C THR A 109 -0.55 -0.26 -2.73
N TYR A 110 -0.27 0.76 -3.54
CA TYR A 110 -1.26 1.68 -4.11
C TYR A 110 -2.12 2.38 -3.04
N VAL A 111 -1.48 2.84 -1.96
CA VAL A 111 -2.14 3.48 -0.81
C VAL A 111 -1.80 4.96 -0.72
N ILE A 112 -0.51 5.30 -0.83
CA ILE A 112 -0.04 6.65 -0.44
C ILE A 112 -0.61 7.76 -1.35
N HIS A 113 -0.90 7.46 -2.60
CA HIS A 113 -1.54 8.41 -3.52
C HIS A 113 -3.00 8.71 -3.17
N GLU A 114 -3.69 7.79 -2.48
CA GLU A 114 -5.08 7.96 -2.03
C GLU A 114 -5.18 8.75 -0.72
N VAL A 115 -4.12 8.71 0.11
CA VAL A 115 -4.08 9.41 1.40
C VAL A 115 -4.12 10.92 1.20
N ASN A 116 -4.87 11.64 2.06
CA ASN A 116 -4.89 13.09 2.04
C ASN A 116 -3.48 13.68 2.18
N PRO A 117 -3.14 14.75 1.43
CA PRO A 117 -1.78 15.31 1.41
C PRO A 117 -1.20 15.58 2.79
N GLU A 118 -1.99 16.14 3.70
CA GLU A 118 -1.61 16.48 5.07
C GLU A 118 -1.32 15.28 5.96
N GLU A 119 -1.86 14.11 5.62
CA GLU A 119 -1.74 12.87 6.40
C GLU A 119 -0.57 11.98 5.94
N ARG A 120 -0.03 12.17 4.72
CA ARG A 120 1.01 11.31 4.13
C ARG A 120 2.29 11.27 4.96
N ILE A 121 2.80 12.45 5.34
CA ILE A 121 4.03 12.57 6.14
C ILE A 121 3.82 12.04 7.57
N PRO A 122 2.74 12.43 8.29
CA PRO A 122 2.41 11.82 9.57
C PRO A 122 2.34 10.29 9.50
N LEU A 123 1.63 9.72 8.53
CA LEU A 123 1.50 8.27 8.35
C LEU A 123 2.86 7.58 8.21
N LEU A 124 3.75 8.09 7.35
CA LEU A 124 5.09 7.50 7.17
C LEU A 124 5.93 7.60 8.44
N LYS A 125 5.82 8.70 9.20
CA LYS A 125 6.49 8.86 10.49
C LYS A 125 5.96 7.91 11.55
N GLU A 126 4.65 7.66 11.58
CA GLU A 126 4.05 6.69 12.49
C GLU A 126 4.50 5.27 12.15
N ILE A 127 4.45 4.88 10.87
CA ILE A 127 4.94 3.59 10.41
C ILE A 127 6.41 3.40 10.80
N SER A 128 7.25 4.43 10.68
CA SER A 128 8.68 4.33 11.02
C SER A 128 8.97 4.10 12.51
N LYS A 129 8.00 4.31 13.40
CA LYS A 129 8.12 4.01 14.83
C LYS A 129 7.98 2.51 15.12
N ILE A 130 7.25 1.78 14.29
CA ILE A 130 6.91 0.37 14.48
C ILE A 130 7.55 -0.57 13.48
N THR A 131 8.41 -0.06 12.59
CA THR A 131 9.08 -0.88 11.57
C THR A 131 10.49 -0.39 11.25
N ASP A 132 11.37 -1.30 10.83
CA ASP A 132 12.72 -0.97 10.38
C ASP A 132 12.76 -0.53 8.92
N ARG A 133 11.91 -1.13 8.08
CA ARG A 133 11.88 -0.89 6.63
C ARG A 133 10.45 -0.70 6.13
N ILE A 134 10.26 0.30 5.29
CA ILE A 134 8.98 0.56 4.63
C ILE A 134 9.14 0.29 3.14
N ILE A 135 8.32 -0.57 2.57
CA ILE A 135 8.28 -0.85 1.14
C ILE A 135 6.99 -0.23 0.58
N ILE A 136 7.13 0.73 -0.32
CA ILE A 136 5.99 1.39 -0.96
C ILE A 136 6.00 1.04 -2.44
N GLY A 137 4.89 0.47 -2.92
CA GLY A 137 4.62 0.26 -4.33
C GLY A 137 3.49 1.20 -4.77
N ASP A 138 3.81 2.18 -5.62
CA ASP A 138 2.83 3.18 -6.06
C ASP A 138 3.19 3.75 -7.43
N TYR A 139 2.41 4.70 -7.94
CA TYR A 139 2.64 5.35 -9.22
C TYR A 139 4.01 6.01 -9.29
N LEU A 140 4.70 5.78 -10.41
CA LEU A 140 5.97 6.44 -10.70
C LEU A 140 5.75 7.93 -11.00
N VAL A 141 6.52 8.80 -10.35
CA VAL A 141 6.56 10.24 -10.63
C VAL A 141 8.01 10.63 -10.94
N PRO A 142 8.27 11.39 -12.03
CA PRO A 142 7.28 11.87 -13.01
C PRO A 142 6.63 10.76 -13.83
N GLN A 143 5.34 10.94 -14.13
CA GLN A 143 4.60 10.00 -14.95
C GLN A 143 5.21 9.88 -16.37
N PRO A 144 5.29 8.67 -16.95
CA PRO A 144 5.74 8.49 -18.32
C PRO A 144 4.82 9.22 -19.28
N LYS A 145 5.39 9.77 -20.37
CA LYS A 145 4.59 10.43 -21.41
C LYS A 145 3.80 9.41 -22.24
N GLY A 146 2.64 9.78 -22.76
CA GLY A 146 1.85 8.99 -23.70
C GLY A 146 0.70 8.21 -23.06
N PHE A 147 0.31 7.09 -23.70
CA PHE A 147 -0.89 6.31 -23.40
C PHE A 147 -1.02 5.89 -21.92
N TRP A 148 0.05 5.46 -21.30
CA TRP A 148 0.06 4.98 -19.91
C TRP A 148 -0.29 6.07 -18.89
N LYS A 149 0.15 7.31 -19.14
CA LYS A 149 -0.24 8.45 -18.30
C LYS A 149 -1.76 8.68 -18.36
N LEU A 150 -2.31 8.69 -19.60
CA LEU A 150 -3.75 8.89 -19.81
C LEU A 150 -4.56 7.77 -19.15
N LEU A 151 -4.07 6.53 -19.20
CA LEU A 151 -4.73 5.39 -18.56
C LEU A 151 -4.77 5.54 -17.04
N ASN A 152 -3.63 5.88 -16.41
CA ASN A 152 -3.58 6.13 -14.97
C ASN A 152 -4.55 7.27 -14.58
N GLU A 153 -4.51 8.40 -15.27
CA GLU A 153 -5.41 9.53 -14.99
C GLU A 153 -6.89 9.16 -15.19
N ALA A 154 -7.21 8.33 -16.19
CA ALA A 154 -8.58 7.87 -16.42
C ALA A 154 -9.07 6.93 -15.29
N VAL A 155 -8.22 6.04 -14.81
CA VAL A 155 -8.54 5.14 -13.69
C VAL A 155 -8.81 5.95 -12.42
N GLU A 156 -7.92 6.88 -12.09
CA GLU A 156 -8.07 7.72 -10.88
C GLU A 156 -9.27 8.66 -10.97
N PHE A 157 -9.54 9.22 -12.15
CA PHE A 157 -10.72 10.05 -12.39
C PHE A 157 -12.02 9.24 -12.21
N ALA A 158 -12.04 8.01 -12.71
CA ALA A 158 -13.19 7.12 -12.58
C ALA A 158 -13.39 6.63 -11.13
N ALA A 159 -12.31 6.62 -10.32
CA ALA A 159 -12.37 6.31 -8.88
C ALA A 159 -13.11 7.37 -8.05
N GLY A 160 -13.27 8.58 -8.60
CA GLY A 160 -13.99 9.67 -7.98
C GLY A 160 -13.17 10.95 -7.79
N SER A 161 -13.86 12.06 -7.60
CA SER A 161 -13.24 13.39 -7.57
C SER A 161 -12.21 13.57 -6.46
N GLU A 162 -12.43 12.94 -5.30
CA GLU A 162 -11.51 12.98 -4.16
C GLU A 162 -10.24 12.18 -4.44
N HIS A 163 -10.37 10.94 -4.96
CA HIS A 163 -9.23 10.12 -5.40
C HIS A 163 -8.39 10.84 -6.45
N TYR A 164 -9.03 11.37 -7.49
CA TYR A 164 -8.34 12.11 -8.53
C TYR A 164 -7.58 13.33 -7.99
N ARG A 165 -8.19 14.09 -7.06
CA ARG A 165 -7.54 15.22 -6.41
C ARG A 165 -6.30 14.77 -5.61
N ASN A 166 -6.43 13.72 -4.80
CA ASN A 166 -5.34 13.18 -3.99
C ASN A 166 -4.20 12.65 -4.89
N TYR A 167 -4.54 11.94 -5.97
CA TYR A 167 -3.58 11.51 -6.97
C TYR A 167 -2.84 12.69 -7.63
N LYS A 168 -3.54 13.76 -8.03
CA LYS A 168 -2.90 14.96 -8.61
C LYS A 168 -1.95 15.64 -7.63
N ASN A 169 -2.34 15.75 -6.37
CA ASN A 169 -1.48 16.26 -5.31
C ASN A 169 -0.26 15.35 -5.10
N PHE A 170 -0.44 14.02 -5.10
CA PHE A 170 0.65 13.06 -5.01
C PHE A 170 1.68 13.27 -6.14
N VAL A 171 1.22 13.48 -7.36
CA VAL A 171 2.10 13.78 -8.50
C VAL A 171 2.81 15.12 -8.33
N SER A 172 2.12 16.17 -7.84
CA SER A 172 2.72 17.49 -7.62
C SER A 172 3.75 17.49 -6.48
N ASP A 173 3.56 16.65 -5.46
CA ASP A 173 4.49 16.48 -4.33
C ASP A 173 5.76 15.67 -4.71
N GLY A 174 5.90 15.27 -5.97
CA GLY A 174 7.02 14.47 -6.47
C GLY A 174 6.90 12.97 -6.17
N GLY A 175 5.67 12.49 -5.89
CA GLY A 175 5.41 11.08 -5.61
C GLY A 175 6.07 10.58 -4.32
N ILE A 176 6.31 9.27 -4.25
CA ILE A 176 6.92 8.65 -3.06
C ILE A 176 8.26 9.32 -2.71
N THR A 177 9.08 9.65 -3.70
CA THR A 177 10.43 10.19 -3.48
C THR A 177 10.39 11.58 -2.85
N GLY A 178 9.47 12.45 -3.30
CA GLY A 178 9.26 13.77 -2.73
C GLY A 178 8.72 13.71 -1.30
N ILE A 179 7.71 12.88 -1.09
CA ILE A 179 7.07 12.69 0.23
C ILE A 179 8.08 12.09 1.24
N ALA A 180 8.85 11.07 0.84
CA ALA A 180 9.86 10.46 1.70
C ALA A 180 10.95 11.45 2.12
N GLY A 181 11.43 12.28 1.18
CA GLY A 181 12.39 13.34 1.48
C GLY A 181 11.86 14.34 2.51
N THR A 182 10.60 14.78 2.38
CA THR A 182 9.95 15.69 3.34
C THR A 182 9.70 15.01 4.69
N ALA A 183 9.42 13.70 4.70
CA ALA A 183 9.27 12.93 5.94
C ALA A 183 10.61 12.69 6.68
N GLY A 184 11.76 13.00 6.05
CA GLY A 184 13.09 12.73 6.59
C GLY A 184 13.51 11.26 6.51
N LEU A 185 12.86 10.48 5.63
CA LEU A 185 13.17 9.06 5.44
C LEU A 185 14.18 8.87 4.30
N LYS A 186 15.14 7.98 4.53
CA LYS A 186 16.17 7.68 3.53
C LYS A 186 15.66 6.64 2.53
N ILE A 187 15.79 6.94 1.24
CA ILE A 187 15.55 5.97 0.17
C ILE A 187 16.77 5.02 0.11
N ALA A 188 16.57 3.78 0.50
CA ALA A 188 17.58 2.74 0.43
C ALA A 188 17.65 2.11 -0.98
N LYS A 189 16.52 1.98 -1.67
CA LYS A 189 16.44 1.39 -3.01
C LYS A 189 15.19 1.87 -3.75
N GLU A 190 15.32 2.07 -5.06
CA GLU A 190 14.20 2.28 -5.97
C GLU A 190 14.25 1.26 -7.12
N ILE A 191 13.09 0.69 -7.48
CA ILE A 191 12.94 -0.26 -8.59
C ILE A 191 11.77 0.22 -9.46
N LYS A 192 12.06 0.67 -10.68
CA LYS A 192 11.04 1.10 -11.66
C LYS A 192 10.49 -0.11 -12.41
N ASN A 193 9.18 -0.25 -12.45
CA ASN A 193 8.50 -1.34 -13.14
C ASN A 193 8.44 -1.12 -14.66
N ARG A 194 8.16 -2.19 -15.40
CA ARG A 194 7.87 -2.11 -16.84
C ARG A 194 6.46 -2.65 -17.09
N PRO A 195 5.58 -1.87 -17.77
CA PRO A 195 5.76 -0.48 -18.22
C PRO A 195 6.05 0.46 -17.03
N GLN A 196 6.69 1.61 -17.25
CA GLN A 196 7.10 2.55 -16.19
C GLN A 196 5.90 3.35 -15.64
N THR A 197 4.87 2.66 -15.18
CA THR A 197 3.66 3.26 -14.58
C THR A 197 3.73 3.29 -13.07
N SER A 198 4.51 2.39 -12.47
CA SER A 198 4.69 2.26 -11.03
C SER A 198 6.16 1.98 -10.69
N HIS A 199 6.50 2.15 -9.43
CA HIS A 199 7.80 1.79 -8.88
C HIS A 199 7.67 1.25 -7.47
N LEU A 200 8.70 0.57 -7.02
CA LEU A 200 8.90 0.18 -5.64
C LEU A 200 9.97 1.06 -5.02
N VAL A 201 9.70 1.59 -3.84
CA VAL A 201 10.67 2.34 -3.06
C VAL A 201 10.82 1.69 -1.69
N ILE A 202 12.05 1.40 -1.30
CA ILE A 202 12.38 0.91 0.03
C ILE A 202 12.94 2.07 0.83
N LEU A 203 12.27 2.40 1.93
CA LEU A 203 12.68 3.43 2.86
C LEU A 203 13.25 2.77 4.12
N SER A 204 14.31 3.36 4.68
CA SER A 204 14.79 3.03 6.02
C SER A 204 14.44 4.16 6.97
N ALA A 205 13.99 3.82 8.17
CA ALA A 205 13.91 4.78 9.26
C ALA A 205 15.35 5.23 9.58
N ASN A 206 15.55 6.55 9.73
CA ASN A 206 16.80 7.04 10.29
C ASN A 206 16.75 6.71 11.79
N LYS A 207 17.50 5.70 12.19
CA LYS A 207 17.81 5.44 13.60
C LYS A 207 18.92 6.34 14.06
#